data_d3cf3f8ca93d6dded5aa157d47c3a3df
#
_entry.id   d3cf3f8ca93d6dded5aa157d47c3a3df
#
_cell.length_a   1.000
_cell.length_b   1.000
_cell.length_c   1.000
_cell.angle_alpha   90.00
_cell.angle_beta   90.00
_cell.angle_gamma   90.00
#
_symmetry.space_group_name_H-M   'P 1'
#
loop_
_entity.id
_entity.type
_entity.pdbx_description
1 polymer ?
#
loop_
_entity_poly.entity_id
_entity_poly.type
_entity_poly.pdbx_seq_one_letter_code
_entity_poly.pdbx_strand_id
1 'polypeptide(L)'
;MPSSDHYFSAAPASAENLRTIAVPLAGRDRQVTTAGGVFSPDRLDTGTAVLFANMAPLPPSGNFLDLGCGWGPISLTMALSSPHATIWAVDVNERALDLTRRNAQSLGLTNVNAVKPEDVPDDVVFTTIRSNPPIRVGKSELHNMLERWIPRLDERSDAWLVVQRNLGSDSLQRWMTSVFTPGYSITRAATGKGYRILKVRRHGNPPTAPIMLPE
;
A
#
# COMPACT_ATOMS: atom_id res chain seq x y z
N MET A 1 31.70 -9.38 9.34
CA MET A 1 30.59 -8.43 9.37
C MET A 1 29.44 -9.10 8.65
N PRO A 2 28.30 -9.44 9.30
CA PRO A 2 27.17 -9.96 8.57
C PRO A 2 26.63 -8.80 7.70
N SER A 3 26.56 -9.02 6.36
CA SER A 3 25.93 -8.12 5.44
C SER A 3 24.47 -7.93 5.89
N SER A 4 24.09 -6.69 6.22
CA SER A 4 22.69 -6.37 6.50
C SER A 4 21.90 -6.60 5.20
N ASP A 5 21.17 -7.70 5.15
CA ASP A 5 20.20 -7.95 4.10
C ASP A 5 19.17 -6.83 4.15
N HIS A 6 19.24 -5.91 3.20
CA HIS A 6 18.23 -4.87 3.07
C HIS A 6 16.99 -5.50 2.44
N TYR A 7 15.88 -5.52 3.16
CA TYR A 7 14.58 -6.04 2.69
C TYR A 7 14.00 -5.30 1.46
N PHE A 8 14.70 -4.27 0.97
CA PHE A 8 14.46 -3.58 -0.30
C PHE A 8 15.32 -4.11 -1.46
N SER A 9 16.09 -5.18 -1.24
CA SER A 9 16.83 -5.82 -2.34
C SER A 9 15.88 -6.65 -3.18
N ALA A 10 16.02 -6.58 -4.51
CA ALA A 10 15.22 -7.38 -5.45
C ALA A 10 15.37 -8.90 -5.20
N ALA A 11 16.51 -9.34 -4.70
CA ALA A 11 16.80 -10.72 -4.30
C ALA A 11 17.57 -10.71 -2.97
N PRO A 12 16.93 -11.05 -1.83
CA PRO A 12 17.62 -11.20 -0.55
C PRO A 12 18.63 -12.35 -0.61
N ALA A 13 19.86 -12.11 -0.11
CA ALA A 13 20.93 -13.12 -0.08
C ALA A 13 20.76 -14.17 1.03
N SER A 14 19.91 -13.91 2.03
CA SER A 14 19.65 -14.83 3.16
C SER A 14 18.86 -16.06 2.72
N ALA A 15 19.11 -17.21 3.38
CA ALA A 15 18.32 -18.41 3.19
C ALA A 15 16.82 -18.14 3.48
N GLU A 16 15.94 -18.74 2.69
CA GLU A 16 14.49 -18.65 2.87
C GLU A 16 14.07 -19.56 4.04
N ASN A 17 14.14 -19.04 5.27
CA ASN A 17 13.63 -19.75 6.43
C ASN A 17 12.15 -19.41 6.61
N LEU A 18 11.29 -20.21 6.00
CA LEU A 18 9.83 -20.07 6.10
C LEU A 18 9.36 -20.27 7.54
N ARG A 19 8.45 -19.42 7.98
CA ARG A 19 7.79 -19.48 9.30
C ARG A 19 6.30 -19.23 9.14
N THR A 20 5.51 -19.87 9.95
CA THR A 20 4.07 -19.60 10.05
C THR A 20 3.82 -18.75 11.29
N ILE A 21 3.09 -17.67 11.09
CA ILE A 21 2.66 -16.77 12.16
C ILE A 21 1.13 -16.57 12.12
N ALA A 22 0.53 -16.38 13.30
CA ALA A 22 -0.88 -16.02 13.41
C ALA A 22 -1.00 -14.49 13.49
N VAL A 23 -1.81 -13.91 12.62
CA VAL A 23 -2.02 -12.45 12.56
C VAL A 23 -3.48 -12.11 12.30
N PRO A 24 -3.99 -11.00 12.86
CA PRO A 24 -5.34 -10.53 12.59
C PRO A 24 -5.43 -9.92 11.19
N LEU A 25 -6.18 -10.54 10.28
CA LEU A 25 -6.50 -10.03 8.94
C LEU A 25 -8.02 -10.02 8.77
N ALA A 26 -8.57 -8.90 8.34
CA ALA A 26 -10.01 -8.69 8.15
C ALA A 26 -10.86 -9.15 9.39
N GLY A 27 -10.40 -8.80 10.59
CA GLY A 27 -11.10 -9.06 11.84
C GLY A 27 -11.03 -10.50 12.38
N ARG A 28 -10.20 -11.38 11.78
CA ARG A 28 -10.00 -12.76 12.24
C ARG A 28 -8.53 -13.12 12.24
N ASP A 29 -8.10 -13.94 13.20
CA ASP A 29 -6.75 -14.52 13.18
C ASP A 29 -6.59 -15.50 12.02
N ARG A 30 -5.52 -15.31 11.26
CA ARG A 30 -5.16 -16.12 10.09
C ARG A 30 -3.73 -16.61 10.23
N GLN A 31 -3.50 -17.84 9.80
CA GLN A 31 -2.14 -18.37 9.65
C GLN A 31 -1.58 -17.90 8.30
N VAL A 32 -0.39 -17.30 8.33
CA VAL A 32 0.33 -16.84 7.13
C VAL A 32 1.78 -17.26 7.19
N THR A 33 2.37 -17.44 6.01
CA THR A 33 3.79 -17.74 5.86
C THR A 33 4.59 -16.46 5.71
N THR A 34 5.72 -16.41 6.38
CA THR A 34 6.70 -15.31 6.28
C THR A 34 8.11 -15.87 6.27
N ALA A 35 9.13 -15.03 5.99
CA ALA A 35 10.53 -15.43 5.94
C ALA A 35 11.45 -14.27 6.34
N GLY A 36 12.72 -14.56 6.60
CA GLY A 36 13.76 -13.53 6.67
C GLY A 36 13.90 -12.75 5.36
N GLY A 37 14.44 -11.54 5.41
CA GLY A 37 14.63 -10.70 4.22
C GLY A 37 13.39 -10.00 3.70
N VAL A 38 12.27 -10.03 4.43
CA VAL A 38 11.08 -9.20 4.19
C VAL A 38 10.79 -8.31 5.40
N PHE A 39 9.97 -7.28 5.18
CA PHE A 39 9.58 -6.36 6.26
C PHE A 39 8.73 -7.07 7.32
N SER A 40 9.06 -6.88 8.61
CA SER A 40 8.34 -7.40 9.79
C SER A 40 7.98 -8.89 9.70
N PRO A 41 8.97 -9.81 9.61
CA PRO A 41 8.72 -11.22 9.35
C PRO A 41 8.11 -11.98 10.54
N ASP A 42 8.17 -11.45 11.75
CA ASP A 42 7.79 -12.16 12.97
C ASP A 42 6.39 -11.80 13.50
N ARG A 43 5.81 -10.73 12.99
CA ARG A 43 4.51 -10.19 13.44
C ARG A 43 3.94 -9.18 12.47
N LEU A 44 2.65 -8.86 12.63
CA LEU A 44 2.07 -7.69 11.97
C LEU A 44 2.76 -6.42 12.47
N ASP A 45 3.27 -5.60 11.53
CA ASP A 45 3.91 -4.33 11.86
C ASP A 45 2.95 -3.37 12.58
N THR A 46 3.48 -2.59 13.52
CA THR A 46 2.68 -1.63 14.30
C THR A 46 2.04 -0.56 13.42
N GLY A 47 2.75 -0.06 12.39
CA GLY A 47 2.19 0.90 11.43
C GLY A 47 1.04 0.30 10.64
N THR A 48 1.19 -0.92 10.15
CA THR A 48 0.12 -1.65 9.45
C THR A 48 -1.08 -1.90 10.37
N ALA A 49 -0.86 -2.25 11.64
CA ALA A 49 -1.95 -2.39 12.62
C ALA A 49 -2.67 -1.04 12.87
N VAL A 50 -1.94 0.08 12.92
CA VAL A 50 -2.53 1.43 13.02
C VAL A 50 -3.33 1.76 11.77
N LEU A 51 -2.85 1.40 10.58
CA LEU A 51 -3.59 1.57 9.33
C LEU A 51 -4.91 0.80 9.38
N PHE A 52 -4.90 -0.48 9.76
CA PHE A 52 -6.11 -1.31 9.86
C PHE A 52 -7.15 -0.75 10.83
N ALA A 53 -6.71 -0.26 11.98
CA ALA A 53 -7.60 0.32 12.99
C ALA A 53 -8.27 1.64 12.55
N ASN A 54 -7.77 2.29 11.51
CA ASN A 54 -8.21 3.62 11.07
C ASN A 54 -8.58 3.66 9.58
N MET A 55 -8.59 2.51 8.90
CA MET A 55 -9.02 2.45 7.50
C MET A 55 -10.50 2.80 7.38
N ALA A 56 -10.81 3.67 6.42
CA ALA A 56 -12.19 3.80 5.94
C ALA A 56 -12.65 2.48 5.30
N PRO A 57 -13.96 2.19 5.28
CA PRO A 57 -14.51 1.06 4.54
C PRO A 57 -13.95 1.01 3.12
N LEU A 58 -13.63 -0.19 2.65
CA LEU A 58 -13.15 -0.39 1.29
C LEU A 58 -14.31 -0.30 0.29
N PRO A 59 -14.07 0.16 -0.94
CA PRO A 59 -15.03 0.02 -2.02
C PRO A 59 -15.39 -1.46 -2.24
N PRO A 60 -16.60 -1.78 -2.74
CA PRO A 60 -17.01 -3.17 -2.95
C PRO A 60 -16.25 -3.85 -4.10
N SER A 61 -15.71 -3.06 -5.04
CA SER A 61 -15.01 -3.54 -6.25
C SER A 61 -14.06 -2.47 -6.79
N GLY A 62 -13.35 -2.80 -7.86
CA GLY A 62 -12.37 -1.95 -8.54
C GLY A 62 -10.94 -2.45 -8.34
N ASN A 63 -9.96 -1.71 -8.83
CA ASN A 63 -8.55 -2.04 -8.62
C ASN A 63 -8.06 -1.38 -7.33
N PHE A 64 -7.47 -2.16 -6.46
CA PHE A 64 -6.84 -1.70 -5.22
C PHE A 64 -5.34 -1.92 -5.29
N LEU A 65 -4.57 -0.96 -4.83
CA LEU A 65 -3.12 -1.05 -4.79
C LEU A 65 -2.63 -1.16 -3.34
N ASP A 66 -1.82 -2.18 -3.08
CA ASP A 66 -0.94 -2.27 -1.91
C ASP A 66 0.49 -1.97 -2.35
N LEU A 67 1.01 -0.82 -1.99
CA LEU A 67 2.31 -0.34 -2.42
C LEU A 67 3.38 -0.64 -1.36
N GLY A 68 4.33 -1.53 -1.71
CA GLY A 68 5.28 -2.12 -0.78
C GLY A 68 4.63 -3.23 0.05
N CYS A 69 4.10 -4.26 -0.62
CA CYS A 69 3.20 -5.23 -0.01
C CYS A 69 3.86 -6.14 1.05
N GLY A 70 5.18 -6.33 1.01
CA GLY A 70 5.86 -7.27 1.90
C GLY A 70 5.31 -8.68 1.75
N TRP A 71 5.04 -9.39 2.86
CA TRP A 71 4.39 -10.70 2.84
C TRP A 71 2.85 -10.64 2.68
N GLY A 72 2.30 -9.48 2.36
CA GLY A 72 0.93 -9.28 1.91
C GLY A 72 -0.11 -8.87 2.95
N PRO A 73 0.20 -8.35 4.15
CA PRO A 73 -0.82 -8.11 5.18
C PRO A 73 -1.94 -7.17 4.73
N ILE A 74 -1.61 -6.09 4.02
CA ILE A 74 -2.59 -5.13 3.51
C ILE A 74 -3.36 -5.74 2.34
N SER A 75 -2.67 -6.32 1.38
CA SER A 75 -3.26 -6.99 0.21
C SER A 75 -4.27 -8.06 0.60
N LEU A 76 -3.89 -8.96 1.51
CA LEU A 76 -4.75 -10.06 1.99
C LEU A 76 -5.97 -9.51 2.74
N THR A 77 -5.79 -8.48 3.57
CA THR A 77 -6.91 -7.82 4.27
C THR A 77 -7.87 -7.19 3.28
N MET A 78 -7.39 -6.51 2.25
CA MET A 78 -8.23 -5.92 1.20
C MET A 78 -8.98 -6.99 0.41
N ALA A 79 -8.29 -8.07 0.02
CA ALA A 79 -8.89 -9.18 -0.73
C ALA A 79 -10.01 -9.90 0.04
N LEU A 80 -9.78 -10.16 1.34
CA LEU A 80 -10.77 -10.75 2.23
C LEU A 80 -11.98 -9.86 2.45
N SER A 81 -11.79 -8.53 2.46
CA SER A 81 -12.85 -7.56 2.75
C SER A 81 -13.63 -7.15 1.50
N SER A 82 -13.05 -7.28 0.31
CA SER A 82 -13.66 -6.89 -0.98
C SER A 82 -13.42 -7.99 -2.03
N PRO A 83 -14.18 -9.10 -1.99
CA PRO A 83 -13.96 -10.25 -2.86
C PRO A 83 -14.11 -9.96 -4.37
N HIS A 84 -14.83 -8.89 -4.72
CA HIS A 84 -15.04 -8.47 -6.11
C HIS A 84 -14.03 -7.42 -6.60
N ALA A 85 -13.07 -7.04 -5.77
CA ALA A 85 -11.99 -6.15 -6.16
C ALA A 85 -10.81 -6.93 -6.71
N THR A 86 -10.04 -6.32 -7.60
CA THR A 86 -8.73 -6.80 -8.04
C THR A 86 -7.65 -6.14 -7.20
N ILE A 87 -6.87 -6.92 -6.48
CA ILE A 87 -5.82 -6.42 -5.60
C ILE A 87 -4.47 -6.50 -6.32
N TRP A 88 -3.82 -5.38 -6.48
CA TRP A 88 -2.46 -5.27 -6.98
C TRP A 88 -1.50 -5.13 -5.78
N ALA A 89 -0.83 -6.21 -5.44
CA ALA A 89 0.19 -6.27 -4.41
C ALA A 89 1.55 -6.01 -5.05
N VAL A 90 2.12 -4.83 -4.84
CA VAL A 90 3.32 -4.39 -5.56
C VAL A 90 4.50 -4.29 -4.60
N ASP A 91 5.60 -4.97 -4.96
CA ASP A 91 6.88 -4.89 -4.24
C ASP A 91 8.05 -5.07 -5.22
N VAL A 92 9.22 -4.53 -4.89
CA VAL A 92 10.47 -4.76 -5.65
C VAL A 92 11.15 -6.06 -5.24
N ASN A 93 10.84 -6.57 -4.05
CA ASN A 93 11.42 -7.78 -3.46
C ASN A 93 10.64 -9.03 -3.91
N GLU A 94 11.27 -9.88 -4.73
CA GLU A 94 10.64 -11.11 -5.26
C GLU A 94 10.19 -12.08 -4.15
N ARG A 95 10.96 -12.16 -3.04
CA ARG A 95 10.56 -12.98 -1.88
C ARG A 95 9.27 -12.47 -1.24
N ALA A 96 9.09 -11.15 -1.15
CA ALA A 96 7.85 -10.54 -0.65
C ALA A 96 6.66 -10.91 -1.56
N LEU A 97 6.84 -10.83 -2.87
CA LEU A 97 5.82 -11.22 -3.84
C LEU A 97 5.48 -12.71 -3.77
N ASP A 98 6.49 -13.59 -3.65
CA ASP A 98 6.26 -15.03 -3.51
C ASP A 98 5.49 -15.36 -2.22
N LEU A 99 5.87 -14.76 -1.09
CA LEU A 99 5.14 -14.91 0.18
C LEU A 99 3.69 -14.42 0.07
N THR A 100 3.46 -13.29 -0.59
CA THR A 100 2.11 -12.78 -0.83
C THR A 100 1.27 -13.73 -1.67
N ARG A 101 1.83 -14.33 -2.75
CA ARG A 101 1.16 -15.35 -3.59
C ARG A 101 0.82 -16.60 -2.77
N ARG A 102 1.78 -17.14 -2.00
CA ARG A 102 1.58 -18.32 -1.13
C ARG A 102 0.48 -18.06 -0.10
N ASN A 103 0.49 -16.90 0.54
CA ASN A 103 -0.51 -16.53 1.53
C ASN A 103 -1.90 -16.34 0.91
N ALA A 104 -1.99 -15.70 -0.27
CA ALA A 104 -3.25 -15.58 -1.00
C ALA A 104 -3.81 -16.97 -1.36
N GLN A 105 -2.97 -17.85 -1.89
CA GLN A 105 -3.36 -19.22 -2.23
C GLN A 105 -3.84 -20.00 -0.98
N SER A 106 -3.11 -19.93 0.14
CA SER A 106 -3.45 -20.63 1.38
C SER A 106 -4.78 -20.16 1.99
N LEU A 107 -5.17 -18.89 1.72
CA LEU A 107 -6.43 -18.30 2.16
C LEU A 107 -7.56 -18.45 1.12
N GLY A 108 -7.31 -19.14 -0.01
CA GLY A 108 -8.28 -19.31 -1.09
C GLY A 108 -8.63 -18.03 -1.84
N LEU A 109 -7.73 -17.03 -1.85
CA LEU A 109 -7.94 -15.76 -2.53
C LEU A 109 -7.47 -15.86 -3.98
N THR A 110 -8.36 -15.56 -4.92
CA THR A 110 -8.08 -15.59 -6.38
C THR A 110 -7.98 -14.20 -6.99
N ASN A 111 -8.17 -13.17 -6.19
CA ASN A 111 -8.24 -11.78 -6.63
C ASN A 111 -6.99 -10.95 -6.26
N VAL A 112 -5.86 -11.60 -5.95
CA VAL A 112 -4.59 -10.95 -5.60
C VAL A 112 -3.56 -11.19 -6.69
N ASN A 113 -3.07 -10.10 -7.30
CA ASN A 113 -1.98 -10.08 -8.27
C ASN A 113 -0.72 -9.52 -7.58
N ALA A 114 0.19 -10.40 -7.16
CA ALA A 114 1.47 -10.00 -6.57
C ALA A 114 2.52 -9.88 -7.68
N VAL A 115 2.92 -8.65 -8.01
CA VAL A 115 3.72 -8.30 -9.18
C VAL A 115 4.75 -7.22 -8.88
N LYS A 116 5.78 -7.13 -9.72
CA LYS A 116 6.73 -6.00 -9.68
C LYS A 116 6.08 -4.71 -10.17
N PRO A 117 6.65 -3.54 -9.79
CA PRO A 117 6.14 -2.24 -10.25
C PRO A 117 6.00 -2.12 -11.78
N GLU A 118 6.94 -2.69 -12.53
CA GLU A 118 6.96 -2.67 -14.00
C GLU A 118 5.93 -3.57 -14.67
N ASP A 119 5.40 -4.56 -13.94
CA ASP A 119 4.42 -5.52 -14.46
C ASP A 119 2.96 -5.05 -14.29
N VAL A 120 2.73 -3.91 -13.63
CA VAL A 120 1.38 -3.33 -13.53
C VAL A 120 1.07 -2.52 -14.78
N PRO A 121 0.06 -2.91 -15.59
CA PRO A 121 -0.27 -2.19 -16.83
C PRO A 121 -0.50 -0.68 -16.59
N ASP A 122 -0.01 0.17 -17.49
CA ASP A 122 -0.01 1.62 -17.28
C ASP A 122 -1.42 2.24 -17.28
N ASP A 123 -2.39 1.60 -17.90
CA ASP A 123 -3.78 2.02 -17.97
C ASP A 123 -4.62 1.67 -16.73
N VAL A 124 -4.07 0.87 -15.81
CA VAL A 124 -4.78 0.53 -14.56
C VAL A 124 -4.87 1.75 -13.66
N VAL A 125 -6.09 2.16 -13.31
CA VAL A 125 -6.37 3.18 -12.29
C VAL A 125 -6.92 2.52 -11.01
N PHE A 126 -6.67 3.14 -9.87
CA PHE A 126 -6.95 2.55 -8.56
C PHE A 126 -8.06 3.27 -7.82
N THR A 127 -9.09 2.54 -7.41
CA THR A 127 -10.16 3.04 -6.54
C THR A 127 -9.71 3.21 -5.09
N THR A 128 -8.61 2.60 -4.71
CA THR A 128 -7.91 2.91 -3.45
C THR A 128 -6.45 2.48 -3.52
N ILE A 129 -5.59 3.24 -2.85
CA ILE A 129 -4.18 2.87 -2.59
C ILE A 129 -4.02 2.77 -1.08
N ARG A 130 -3.42 1.68 -0.61
CA ARG A 130 -3.05 1.48 0.79
C ARG A 130 -1.56 1.18 0.85
N SER A 131 -0.86 1.75 1.83
CA SER A 131 0.58 1.51 1.93
C SER A 131 1.09 1.74 3.34
N ASN A 132 2.03 0.90 3.72
CA ASN A 132 3.02 1.18 4.75
C ASN A 132 4.36 1.38 4.03
N PRO A 133 4.60 2.57 3.47
CA PRO A 133 5.66 2.77 2.51
C PRO A 133 7.05 2.61 3.11
N PRO A 134 8.06 2.17 2.34
CA PRO A 134 9.42 1.94 2.79
C PRO A 134 10.18 3.27 3.02
N ILE A 135 9.91 3.98 4.10
CA ILE A 135 10.50 5.30 4.39
C ILE A 135 12.04 5.26 4.50
N ARG A 136 12.60 4.10 4.84
CA ARG A 136 14.06 3.92 5.05
C ARG A 136 14.87 3.76 3.75
N VAL A 137 14.24 3.63 2.59
CA VAL A 137 14.92 3.58 1.29
C VAL A 137 15.57 4.91 0.90
N GLY A 138 15.22 5.98 1.60
CA GLY A 138 15.64 7.33 1.30
C GLY A 138 14.50 8.18 0.76
N LYS A 139 14.66 9.48 0.94
CA LYS A 139 13.62 10.47 0.60
C LYS A 139 13.34 10.51 -0.89
N SER A 140 14.39 10.44 -1.72
CA SER A 140 14.28 10.47 -3.17
C SER A 140 13.45 9.29 -3.69
N GLU A 141 13.80 8.07 -3.27
CA GLU A 141 13.10 6.86 -3.71
C GLU A 141 11.63 6.83 -3.29
N LEU A 142 11.36 7.28 -2.06
CA LEU A 142 9.98 7.42 -1.57
C LEU A 142 9.19 8.43 -2.41
N HIS A 143 9.79 9.57 -2.77
CA HIS A 143 9.16 10.59 -3.59
C HIS A 143 8.87 10.06 -5.00
N ASN A 144 9.86 9.47 -5.67
CA ASN A 144 9.70 8.87 -7.01
C ASN A 144 8.59 7.82 -7.03
N MET A 145 8.54 6.98 -5.99
CA MET A 145 7.47 5.99 -5.83
C MET A 145 6.09 6.66 -5.75
N LEU A 146 5.94 7.68 -4.91
CA LEU A 146 4.65 8.36 -4.75
C LEU A 146 4.26 9.16 -6.00
N GLU A 147 5.21 9.79 -6.70
CA GLU A 147 4.96 10.49 -7.97
C GLU A 147 4.50 9.54 -9.07
N ARG A 148 4.99 8.30 -9.08
CA ARG A 148 4.53 7.26 -10.02
C ARG A 148 3.11 6.78 -9.73
N TRP A 149 2.76 6.55 -8.45
CA TRP A 149 1.55 5.81 -8.10
C TRP A 149 0.36 6.68 -7.69
N ILE A 150 0.56 7.83 -7.04
CA ILE A 150 -0.55 8.71 -6.62
C ILE A 150 -1.37 9.22 -7.80
N PRO A 151 -0.77 9.62 -8.96
CA PRO A 151 -1.56 10.04 -10.13
C PRO A 151 -2.46 8.97 -10.73
N ARG A 152 -2.23 7.69 -10.40
CA ARG A 152 -3.04 6.55 -10.84
C ARG A 152 -4.26 6.28 -9.93
N LEU A 153 -4.51 7.09 -8.90
CA LEU A 153 -5.80 7.09 -8.20
C LEU A 153 -6.92 7.47 -9.17
N ASP A 154 -8.05 6.79 -9.09
CA ASP A 154 -9.26 7.18 -9.80
C ASP A 154 -9.84 8.49 -9.23
N GLU A 155 -10.68 9.17 -9.98
CA GLU A 155 -11.36 10.37 -9.51
C GLU A 155 -12.17 10.09 -8.25
N ARG A 156 -12.16 11.03 -7.30
CA ARG A 156 -12.84 10.92 -6.00
C ARG A 156 -12.42 9.72 -5.16
N SER A 157 -11.24 9.16 -5.45
CA SER A 157 -10.65 8.03 -4.73
C SER A 157 -9.58 8.47 -3.74
N ASP A 158 -9.22 7.58 -2.81
CA ASP A 158 -8.35 7.89 -1.70
C ASP A 158 -7.13 6.97 -1.63
N ALA A 159 -5.93 7.54 -1.40
CA ALA A 159 -4.78 6.81 -0.90
C ALA A 159 -4.61 7.03 0.62
N TRP A 160 -4.17 5.98 1.32
CA TRP A 160 -3.96 5.97 2.76
C TRP A 160 -2.57 5.43 3.05
N LEU A 161 -1.71 6.29 3.57
CA LEU A 161 -0.30 5.99 3.82
C LEU A 161 -0.05 6.04 5.33
N VAL A 162 0.44 4.96 5.93
CA VAL A 162 0.87 4.99 7.31
C VAL A 162 2.36 5.32 7.39
N VAL A 163 2.70 6.36 8.16
CA VAL A 163 4.06 6.92 8.23
C VAL A 163 4.46 7.14 9.68
N GLN A 164 5.63 6.64 10.06
CA GLN A 164 6.16 6.86 11.40
C GLN A 164 6.51 8.35 11.61
N ARG A 165 6.05 8.95 12.73
CA ARG A 165 6.24 10.37 13.02
C ARG A 165 7.69 10.82 12.93
N ASN A 166 8.57 10.07 13.58
CA ASN A 166 10.00 10.40 13.70
C ASN A 166 10.77 10.18 12.38
N LEU A 167 10.16 9.55 11.37
CA LEU A 167 10.75 9.33 10.04
C LEU A 167 10.25 10.34 8.99
N GLY A 168 9.75 11.49 9.44
CA GLY A 168 9.49 12.62 8.54
C GLY A 168 8.06 12.73 8.01
N SER A 169 7.05 12.22 8.75
CA SER A 169 5.64 12.30 8.32
C SER A 169 5.16 13.73 8.01
N ASP A 170 5.64 14.76 8.75
CA ASP A 170 5.27 16.16 8.50
C ASP A 170 5.94 16.72 7.24
N SER A 171 7.21 16.35 7.01
CA SER A 171 7.91 16.78 5.79
C SER A 171 7.33 16.10 4.56
N LEU A 172 6.96 14.83 4.66
CA LEU A 172 6.31 14.09 3.58
C LEU A 172 4.94 14.72 3.24
N GLN A 173 4.12 15.02 4.25
CA GLN A 173 2.83 15.68 4.04
C GLN A 173 2.99 17.03 3.31
N ARG A 174 3.92 17.89 3.76
CA ARG A 174 4.19 19.17 3.11
C ARG A 174 4.64 19.01 1.66
N TRP A 175 5.57 18.07 1.41
CA TRP A 175 6.05 17.78 0.07
C TRP A 175 4.91 17.27 -0.83
N MET A 176 4.13 16.30 -0.39
CA MET A 176 2.98 15.81 -1.17
C MET A 176 1.98 16.94 -1.48
N THR A 177 1.72 17.83 -0.52
CA THR A 177 0.86 19.00 -0.75
C THR A 177 1.44 19.90 -1.83
N SER A 178 2.76 20.15 -1.83
CA SER A 178 3.38 21.02 -2.85
C SER A 178 3.41 20.40 -4.25
N VAL A 179 3.48 19.07 -4.35
CA VAL A 179 3.58 18.37 -5.64
C VAL A 179 2.21 18.07 -6.24
N PHE A 180 1.23 17.67 -5.44
CA PHE A 180 -0.04 17.15 -5.95
C PHE A 180 -1.20 18.17 -5.94
N THR A 181 -1.09 19.32 -5.25
CA THR A 181 -2.11 20.37 -5.30
C THR A 181 -2.02 21.13 -6.66
N PRO A 182 -3.16 21.49 -7.32
CA PRO A 182 -4.54 21.48 -6.78
C PRO A 182 -5.35 20.21 -7.02
N GLY A 183 -4.86 19.24 -7.78
CA GLY A 183 -5.64 18.03 -8.15
C GLY A 183 -5.96 17.09 -6.98
N TYR A 184 -5.26 17.29 -5.85
CA TYR A 184 -5.38 16.42 -4.67
C TYR A 184 -5.39 17.22 -3.37
N SER A 185 -6.04 16.68 -2.34
CA SER A 185 -5.92 17.15 -0.96
C SER A 185 -5.18 16.12 -0.10
N ILE A 186 -4.24 16.60 0.72
CA ILE A 186 -3.43 15.77 1.61
C ILE A 186 -3.74 16.14 3.05
N THR A 187 -4.37 15.23 3.78
CA THR A 187 -4.81 15.44 5.16
C THR A 187 -4.23 14.39 6.11
N ARG A 188 -4.19 14.71 7.38
CA ARG A 188 -3.88 13.76 8.45
C ARG A 188 -5.19 13.15 8.94
N ALA A 189 -5.44 11.89 8.53
CA ALA A 189 -6.68 11.19 8.88
C ALA A 189 -6.66 10.66 10.32
N ALA A 190 -5.49 10.21 10.82
CA ALA A 190 -5.35 9.69 12.17
C ALA A 190 -3.90 9.79 12.68
N THR A 191 -3.76 9.62 14.00
CA THR A 191 -2.45 9.49 14.69
C THR A 191 -2.60 8.43 15.77
N GLY A 192 -1.65 7.51 15.86
CA GLY A 192 -1.65 6.47 16.88
C GLY A 192 -0.30 5.75 16.98
N LYS A 193 0.11 5.35 18.18
CA LYS A 193 1.32 4.55 18.45
C LYS A 193 2.60 5.07 17.78
N GLY A 194 2.76 6.39 17.67
CA GLY A 194 3.92 7.00 17.01
C GLY A 194 3.83 7.08 15.49
N TYR A 195 2.71 6.70 14.88
CA TYR A 195 2.43 6.78 13.45
C TYR A 195 1.37 7.83 13.13
N ARG A 196 1.38 8.29 11.89
CA ARG A 196 0.33 9.11 11.27
C ARG A 196 -0.21 8.41 10.04
N ILE A 197 -1.50 8.57 9.82
CA ILE A 197 -2.12 8.19 8.56
C ILE A 197 -2.32 9.45 7.74
N LEU A 198 -1.63 9.52 6.61
CA LEU A 198 -1.84 10.54 5.61
C LEU A 198 -2.86 10.03 4.60
N LYS A 199 -3.91 10.79 4.41
CA LYS A 199 -4.94 10.55 3.41
C LYS A 199 -4.71 11.50 2.25
N VAL A 200 -4.61 10.96 1.05
CA VAL A 200 -4.55 11.69 -0.22
C VAL A 200 -5.86 11.45 -0.94
N ARG A 201 -6.61 12.50 -1.21
CA ARG A 201 -7.85 12.45 -1.97
C ARG A 201 -7.65 13.05 -3.34
N ARG A 202 -7.86 12.29 -4.42
CA ARG A 202 -7.97 12.85 -5.76
C ARG A 202 -9.31 13.56 -5.92
N HIS A 203 -9.29 14.80 -6.39
CA HIS A 203 -10.52 15.54 -6.71
C HIS A 203 -11.07 15.02 -8.05
N GLY A 204 -12.38 15.08 -8.24
CA GLY A 204 -12.97 14.91 -9.56
C GLY A 204 -12.79 16.18 -10.38
N ASN A 205 -12.78 16.04 -11.69
CA ASN A 205 -12.91 17.21 -12.54
C ASN A 205 -14.21 17.95 -12.18
N PRO A 206 -14.20 19.30 -12.12
CA PRO A 206 -15.44 20.04 -11.96
C PRO A 206 -16.40 19.62 -13.08
N PRO A 207 -17.72 19.48 -12.81
CA PRO A 207 -18.68 19.17 -13.86
C PRO A 207 -18.50 20.21 -14.96
N THR A 208 -18.34 19.74 -16.20
CA THR A 208 -18.29 20.61 -17.36
C THR A 208 -19.58 21.44 -17.34
N ALA A 209 -19.44 22.77 -17.20
CA ALA A 209 -20.60 23.64 -17.24
C ALA A 209 -21.38 23.36 -18.52
N PRO A 210 -22.71 23.23 -18.47
CA PRO A 210 -23.50 23.04 -19.68
C PRO A 210 -23.17 24.20 -20.65
N ILE A 211 -22.81 23.83 -21.88
CA ILE A 211 -22.63 24.82 -22.94
C ILE A 211 -24.00 25.45 -23.13
N MET A 212 -24.16 26.67 -22.63
CA MET A 212 -25.33 27.48 -22.99
C MET A 212 -25.19 27.81 -24.48
N LEU A 213 -25.98 27.17 -25.32
CA LEU A 213 -26.12 27.57 -26.70
C LEU A 213 -26.76 28.98 -26.70
N PRO A 214 -26.22 29.95 -27.41
CA PRO A 214 -26.88 31.24 -27.57
C PRO A 214 -28.21 31.05 -28.34
N GLU A 215 -29.25 31.70 -27.83
CA GLU A 215 -30.58 31.77 -28.53
C GLU A 215 -30.46 32.48 -29.87
#